data_cb58731d6b078ca0ec9cd31d7dc0f21c
#
_entry.id   cb58731d6b078ca0ec9cd31d7dc0f21c
#
_cell.length_a   1.000
_cell.length_b   1.000
_cell.length_c   1.000
_cell.angle_alpha   90.00
_cell.angle_beta   90.00
_cell.angle_gamma   90.00
#
_symmetry.space_group_name_H-M   'P 1'
#
loop_
_entity.id
_entity.type
_entity.pdbx_description
1 polymer ?
#
loop_
_entity_poly.entity_id
_entity_poly.type
_entity_poly.pdbx_seq_one_letter_code
_entity_poly.pdbx_strand_id
1 'polypeptide(L)'
;MRVVGYIREAPSLEEGETAFAQSERIRRWTADAGHHLIATCLDGRDPTQPLGRDGYRALLDIARSGNADALIVSDLAVLSPDKISQEIMLDHLRGLGLTIVSINEADHSELLDIPDDHTRLVVRDVIAKVGSFQREFAEQPSVQEPAALLPDAASTDVIVQLMPHGTHRDDSAAQTARPTA
;
A
#
# COMPACT_ATOMS: atom_id res chain seq x y z
N MET A 1 12.03 5.57 24.15
CA MET A 1 12.07 5.26 22.70
C MET A 1 12.13 6.56 21.92
N ARG A 2 12.78 6.56 20.75
CA ARG A 2 12.71 7.64 19.77
C ARG A 2 11.45 7.41 18.92
N VAL A 3 10.57 8.39 18.88
CA VAL A 3 9.29 8.22 18.21
C VAL A 3 9.07 9.28 17.14
N VAL A 4 8.40 8.94 16.08
CA VAL A 4 7.96 9.85 15.02
C VAL A 4 6.45 9.94 15.04
N GLY A 5 5.91 11.14 14.97
CA GLY A 5 4.48 11.38 14.82
C GLY A 5 4.07 11.41 13.36
N TYR A 6 2.88 10.89 13.04
CA TYR A 6 2.27 11.10 11.72
C TYR A 6 0.89 11.70 11.88
N ILE A 7 0.63 12.73 11.11
CA ILE A 7 -0.57 13.57 11.14
C ILE A 7 -1.11 13.70 9.73
N ARG A 8 -2.41 13.69 9.61
CA ARG A 8 -3.09 13.99 8.35
C ARG A 8 -4.25 14.93 8.57
N GLU A 9 -4.33 15.99 7.78
CA GLU A 9 -5.52 16.83 7.75
C GLU A 9 -6.71 16.06 7.18
N ALA A 10 -7.82 16.06 7.91
CA ALA A 10 -9.08 15.53 7.42
C ALA A 10 -9.61 16.41 6.25
N PRO A 11 -10.35 15.83 5.29
CA PRO A 11 -10.95 16.59 4.19
C PRO A 11 -11.86 17.71 4.65
N SER A 12 -12.58 17.49 5.76
CA SER A 12 -13.42 18.50 6.42
C SER A 12 -13.23 18.45 7.94
N LEU A 13 -13.61 19.55 8.62
CA LEU A 13 -13.58 19.60 10.09
C LEU A 13 -14.63 18.68 10.75
N GLU A 14 -15.63 18.25 9.98
CA GLU A 14 -16.68 17.32 10.47
C GLU A 14 -16.19 15.85 10.40
N GLU A 15 -15.19 15.56 9.56
CA GLU A 15 -14.71 14.20 9.32
C GLU A 15 -13.51 13.79 10.16
N GLY A 16 -12.93 14.70 10.93
CA GLY A 16 -11.77 14.34 11.73
C GLY A 16 -11.15 15.49 12.53
N GLU A 17 -10.19 15.12 13.34
CA GLU A 17 -9.45 16.03 14.19
C GLU A 17 -8.48 16.90 13.35
N THR A 18 -8.34 18.18 13.71
CA THR A 18 -7.41 19.07 13.02
C THR A 18 -5.96 18.63 13.19
N ALA A 19 -5.10 18.95 12.22
CA ALA A 19 -3.67 18.64 12.31
C ALA A 19 -3.03 19.21 13.60
N PHE A 20 -3.47 20.39 14.04
CA PHE A 20 -3.01 20.99 15.27
C PHE A 20 -3.40 20.15 16.49
N ALA A 21 -4.66 19.71 16.58
CA ALA A 21 -5.13 18.91 17.71
C ALA A 21 -4.44 17.53 17.75
N GLN A 22 -4.26 16.88 16.59
CA GLN A 22 -3.48 15.65 16.48
C GLN A 22 -2.04 15.85 16.97
N SER A 23 -1.38 16.93 16.55
CA SER A 23 -0.02 17.26 16.97
C SER A 23 0.10 17.43 18.48
N GLU A 24 -0.81 18.21 19.08
CA GLU A 24 -0.84 18.42 20.52
C GLU A 24 -1.11 17.13 21.31
N ARG A 25 -1.98 16.26 20.80
CA ARG A 25 -2.26 14.97 21.41
C ARG A 25 -1.01 14.07 21.39
N ILE A 26 -0.34 13.98 20.24
CA ILE A 26 0.90 13.21 20.09
C ILE A 26 1.99 13.75 21.01
N ARG A 27 2.16 15.07 21.04
CA ARG A 27 3.17 15.72 21.87
C ARG A 27 2.96 15.45 23.37
N ARG A 28 1.71 15.58 23.85
CA ARG A 28 1.35 15.30 25.25
C ARG A 28 1.59 13.83 25.58
N TRP A 29 1.05 12.94 24.78
CA TRP A 29 1.19 11.52 25.00
C TRP A 29 2.66 11.09 25.05
N THR A 30 3.50 11.57 24.13
CA THR A 30 4.94 11.27 24.12
C THR A 30 5.67 11.80 25.34
N ALA A 31 5.31 12.98 25.81
CA ALA A 31 5.89 13.57 27.03
C ALA A 31 5.49 12.78 28.27
N ASP A 32 4.21 12.44 28.41
CA ASP A 32 3.68 11.68 29.54
C ASP A 32 4.25 10.25 29.62
N ALA A 33 4.47 9.62 28.46
CA ALA A 33 5.09 8.30 28.35
C ALA A 33 6.64 8.33 28.44
N GLY A 34 7.26 9.50 28.57
CA GLY A 34 8.72 9.63 28.64
C GLY A 34 9.44 9.24 27.34
N HIS A 35 8.80 9.43 26.19
CA HIS A 35 9.38 9.17 24.89
C HIS A 35 9.97 10.44 24.28
N HIS A 36 10.88 10.27 23.32
CA HIS A 36 11.52 11.37 22.62
C HIS A 36 10.91 11.52 21.22
N LEU A 37 10.05 12.52 21.01
CA LEU A 37 9.49 12.85 19.70
C LEU A 37 10.58 13.52 18.85
N ILE A 38 11.06 12.80 17.82
CA ILE A 38 12.17 13.27 16.96
C ILE A 38 11.67 14.10 15.77
N ALA A 39 10.47 13.79 15.26
CA ALA A 39 9.86 14.48 14.13
C ALA A 39 8.36 14.26 14.13
N THR A 40 7.66 15.10 13.39
CA THR A 40 6.25 14.92 13.02
C THR A 40 6.12 15.09 11.53
N CYS A 41 5.62 14.07 10.83
CA CYS A 41 5.33 14.10 9.42
C CYS A 41 3.86 14.48 9.21
N LEU A 42 3.60 15.42 8.32
CA LEU A 42 2.26 15.95 8.06
C LEU A 42 1.89 15.74 6.59
N ASP A 43 0.71 15.19 6.36
CA ASP A 43 0.05 15.22 5.06
C ASP A 43 -1.16 16.16 5.10
N GLY A 44 -1.26 16.99 4.06
CA GLY A 44 -2.40 17.86 3.83
C GLY A 44 -3.63 17.10 3.34
N ARG A 45 -4.65 17.86 2.92
CA ARG A 45 -5.94 17.34 2.43
C ARG A 45 -5.88 16.69 1.05
N ASP A 46 -4.71 16.35 0.57
CA ASP A 46 -4.52 15.79 -0.76
C ASP A 46 -5.25 14.43 -0.85
N PRO A 47 -6.12 14.22 -1.86
CA PRO A 47 -6.81 12.96 -2.10
C PRO A 47 -5.91 11.88 -2.71
N THR A 48 -4.62 12.15 -2.93
CA THR A 48 -3.69 11.17 -3.49
C THR A 48 -3.69 9.87 -2.69
N GLN A 49 -3.35 8.80 -3.39
CA GLN A 49 -3.24 7.48 -2.77
C GLN A 49 -2.33 7.52 -1.53
N PRO A 50 -2.70 6.83 -0.44
CA PRO A 50 -1.99 6.90 0.84
C PRO A 50 -0.48 6.72 0.75
N LEU A 51 -0.03 5.78 -0.09
CA LEU A 51 1.39 5.45 -0.28
C LEU A 51 2.17 6.52 -1.07
N GLY A 52 1.48 7.42 -1.76
CA GLY A 52 2.07 8.48 -2.58
C GLY A 52 2.27 9.82 -1.87
N ARG A 53 1.77 9.97 -0.63
CA ARG A 53 1.79 11.23 0.12
C ARG A 53 3.20 11.60 0.56
N ASP A 54 3.51 12.89 0.54
CA ASP A 54 4.85 13.39 0.87
C ASP A 54 5.20 13.20 2.34
N GLY A 55 4.26 13.44 3.27
CA GLY A 55 4.46 13.18 4.70
C GLY A 55 4.67 11.71 5.00
N TYR A 56 3.95 10.81 4.30
CA TYR A 56 4.17 9.38 4.43
C TYR A 56 5.55 8.95 3.89
N ARG A 57 5.99 9.53 2.76
CA ARG A 57 7.34 9.28 2.23
C ARG A 57 8.43 9.74 3.21
N ALA A 58 8.28 10.94 3.78
CA ALA A 58 9.20 11.44 4.80
C ALA A 58 9.25 10.51 6.02
N LEU A 59 8.11 9.99 6.46
CA LEU A 59 8.03 8.97 7.52
C LEU A 59 8.83 7.71 7.15
N LEU A 60 8.67 7.21 5.92
CA LEU A 60 9.42 6.03 5.45
C LEU A 60 10.93 6.28 5.42
N ASP A 61 11.37 7.47 5.06
CA ASP A 61 12.79 7.81 5.02
C ASP A 61 13.38 7.88 6.44
N ILE A 62 12.62 8.40 7.42
CA ILE A 62 13.00 8.35 8.84
C ILE A 62 13.08 6.90 9.33
N ALA A 63 12.10 6.05 8.97
CA ALA A 63 12.10 4.64 9.33
C ALA A 63 13.32 3.90 8.76
N ARG A 64 13.59 4.06 7.46
CA ARG A 64 14.74 3.44 6.78
C ARG A 64 16.09 3.86 7.35
N SER A 65 16.20 5.09 7.83
CA SER A 65 17.43 5.57 8.47
C SER A 65 17.71 4.96 9.85
N GLY A 66 16.76 4.19 10.40
CA GLY A 66 16.86 3.60 11.75
C GLY A 66 16.87 4.63 12.87
N ASN A 67 16.41 5.86 12.61
CA ASN A 67 16.41 6.93 13.59
C ASN A 67 15.18 6.92 14.50
N ALA A 68 14.13 6.18 14.17
CA ALA A 68 12.92 6.03 14.96
C ALA A 68 12.71 4.57 15.38
N ASP A 69 12.19 4.38 16.58
CA ASP A 69 11.86 3.07 17.15
C ASP A 69 10.34 2.79 17.01
N ALA A 70 9.53 3.86 17.01
CA ALA A 70 8.07 3.74 16.92
C ALA A 70 7.43 4.90 16.13
N LEU A 71 6.29 4.58 15.51
CA LEU A 71 5.34 5.55 14.95
C LEU A 71 4.21 5.79 15.96
N ILE A 72 3.86 7.06 16.18
CA ILE A 72 2.71 7.46 16.97
C ILE A 72 1.68 8.15 16.09
N VAL A 73 0.43 7.71 16.17
CA VAL A 73 -0.72 8.33 15.51
C VAL A 73 -1.82 8.65 16.52
N SER A 74 -2.66 9.64 16.25
CA SER A 74 -3.83 9.93 17.08
C SER A 74 -4.85 8.77 17.04
N ASP A 75 -5.05 8.22 15.85
CA ASP A 75 -5.86 7.05 15.54
C ASP A 75 -5.39 6.43 14.22
N LEU A 76 -5.80 5.19 13.93
CA LEU A 76 -5.39 4.49 12.71
C LEU A 76 -5.99 5.08 11.43
N ALA A 77 -7.13 5.77 11.50
CA ALA A 77 -7.76 6.40 10.34
C ALA A 77 -6.91 7.55 9.77
N VAL A 78 -5.97 8.07 10.55
CA VAL A 78 -4.96 9.04 10.08
C VAL A 78 -4.09 8.45 8.98
N LEU A 79 -3.71 7.18 9.06
CA LEU A 79 -2.98 6.50 8.00
C LEU A 79 -3.85 6.38 6.74
N SER A 80 -5.02 5.79 6.89
CA SER A 80 -6.03 5.71 5.83
C SER A 80 -7.40 5.41 6.44
N PRO A 81 -8.50 5.99 5.94
CA PRO A 81 -9.85 5.58 6.31
C PRO A 81 -10.21 4.20 5.70
N ASP A 82 -9.55 3.81 4.61
CA ASP A 82 -9.72 2.50 3.99
C ASP A 82 -8.86 1.46 4.71
N LYS A 83 -9.49 0.40 5.22
CA LYS A 83 -8.84 -0.65 5.99
C LYS A 83 -7.77 -1.42 5.23
N ILE A 84 -7.96 -1.63 3.92
CA ILE A 84 -6.99 -2.36 3.09
C ILE A 84 -5.72 -1.54 2.96
N SER A 85 -5.85 -0.28 2.56
CA SER A 85 -4.73 0.66 2.48
C SER A 85 -4.03 0.83 3.83
N GLN A 86 -4.80 0.87 4.92
CA GLN A 86 -4.29 0.99 6.26
C GLN A 86 -3.43 -0.23 6.65
N GLU A 87 -3.88 -1.45 6.37
CA GLU A 87 -3.09 -2.66 6.65
C GLU A 87 -1.82 -2.74 5.80
N ILE A 88 -1.87 -2.34 4.52
CA ILE A 88 -0.68 -2.25 3.68
C ILE A 88 0.34 -1.27 4.27
N MET A 89 -0.12 -0.11 4.75
CA MET A 89 0.77 0.87 5.40
C MET A 89 1.35 0.33 6.70
N LEU A 90 0.54 -0.35 7.53
CA LEU A 90 0.98 -0.95 8.78
C LEU A 90 2.03 -2.04 8.55
N ASP A 91 1.81 -2.93 7.59
CA ASP A 91 2.75 -3.98 7.21
C ASP A 91 4.07 -3.39 6.73
N HIS A 92 4.02 -2.40 5.85
CA HIS A 92 5.21 -1.71 5.33
C HIS A 92 6.03 -1.06 6.47
N LEU A 93 5.38 -0.36 7.41
CA LEU A 93 6.05 0.30 8.52
C LEU A 93 6.64 -0.70 9.52
N ARG A 94 5.92 -1.79 9.81
CA ARG A 94 6.43 -2.90 10.63
C ARG A 94 7.62 -3.58 9.96
N GLY A 95 7.56 -3.78 8.64
CA GLY A 95 8.67 -4.32 7.85
C GLY A 95 9.95 -3.47 7.90
N LEU A 96 9.82 -2.16 8.19
CA LEU A 96 10.93 -1.23 8.44
C LEU A 96 11.37 -1.21 9.91
N GLY A 97 10.79 -2.04 10.77
CA GLY A 97 11.15 -2.17 12.17
C GLY A 97 10.48 -1.18 13.12
N LEU A 98 9.46 -0.43 12.67
CA LEU A 98 8.73 0.49 13.54
C LEU A 98 7.66 -0.25 14.36
N THR A 99 7.63 0.01 15.65
CA THR A 99 6.46 -0.29 16.49
C THR A 99 5.36 0.74 16.21
N ILE A 100 4.13 0.31 16.01
CA ILE A 100 3.00 1.21 15.75
C ILE A 100 2.20 1.41 17.05
N VAL A 101 1.97 2.66 17.41
CA VAL A 101 1.18 3.04 18.59
C VAL A 101 0.09 4.00 18.17
N SER A 102 -1.17 3.63 18.44
CA SER A 102 -2.32 4.53 18.37
C SER A 102 -2.62 5.07 19.76
N ILE A 103 -2.88 6.37 19.86
CA ILE A 103 -3.35 7.00 21.11
C ILE A 103 -4.82 6.64 21.37
N ASN A 104 -5.57 6.33 20.32
CA ASN A 104 -6.94 5.87 20.45
C ASN A 104 -6.99 4.43 20.96
N GLU A 105 -7.54 4.22 22.15
CA GLU A 105 -7.66 2.89 22.76
C GLU A 105 -8.48 1.91 21.93
N ALA A 106 -9.46 2.41 21.16
CA ALA A 106 -10.29 1.58 20.29
C ALA A 106 -9.47 0.86 19.19
N ASP A 107 -8.31 1.40 18.82
CA ASP A 107 -7.44 0.83 17.80
C ASP A 107 -6.53 -0.29 18.35
N HIS A 108 -6.43 -0.46 19.68
CA HIS A 108 -5.45 -1.37 20.25
C HIS A 108 -5.71 -2.82 19.84
N SER A 109 -6.98 -3.25 19.79
CA SER A 109 -7.32 -4.59 19.30
C SER A 109 -6.93 -4.82 17.84
N GLU A 110 -6.98 -3.76 17.02
CA GLU A 110 -6.64 -3.81 15.60
C GLU A 110 -5.11 -3.89 15.35
N LEU A 111 -4.32 -3.44 16.33
CA LEU A 111 -2.85 -3.50 16.27
C LEU A 111 -2.28 -4.85 16.73
N LEU A 112 -3.09 -5.72 17.34
CA LEU A 112 -2.67 -7.06 17.73
C LEU A 112 -2.30 -7.92 16.51
N ASP A 113 -1.53 -8.97 16.75
CA ASP A 113 -1.15 -9.93 15.71
C ASP A 113 -2.38 -10.61 15.10
N ILE A 114 -3.38 -10.86 15.91
CA ILE A 114 -4.70 -11.36 15.48
C ILE A 114 -5.73 -10.29 15.82
N PRO A 115 -6.09 -9.42 14.87
CA PRO A 115 -7.11 -8.40 15.07
C PRO A 115 -8.52 -9.04 15.12
N ASP A 116 -9.43 -8.38 15.80
CA ASP A 116 -10.82 -8.81 15.86
C ASP A 116 -11.55 -8.63 14.50
N ASP A 117 -11.10 -7.70 13.68
CA ASP A 117 -11.68 -7.42 12.37
C ASP A 117 -11.28 -8.48 11.34
N HIS A 118 -12.29 -9.22 10.86
CA HIS A 118 -12.09 -10.27 9.87
C HIS A 118 -11.50 -9.76 8.54
N THR A 119 -11.83 -8.55 8.11
CA THR A 119 -11.27 -7.95 6.90
C THR A 119 -9.78 -7.77 7.04
N ARG A 120 -9.31 -7.30 8.19
CA ARG A 120 -7.87 -7.15 8.48
C ARG A 120 -7.14 -8.48 8.47
N LEU A 121 -7.73 -9.52 9.05
CA LEU A 121 -7.16 -10.87 9.02
C LEU A 121 -6.92 -11.36 7.59
N VAL A 122 -7.93 -11.22 6.73
CA VAL A 122 -7.83 -11.63 5.32
C VAL A 122 -6.76 -10.82 4.59
N VAL A 123 -6.73 -9.50 4.78
CA VAL A 123 -5.73 -8.64 4.13
C VAL A 123 -4.32 -9.00 4.59
N ARG A 124 -4.10 -9.22 5.89
CA ARG A 124 -2.79 -9.64 6.43
C ARG A 124 -2.34 -10.99 5.86
N ASP A 125 -3.25 -11.96 5.75
CA ASP A 125 -2.94 -13.26 5.14
C ASP A 125 -2.52 -13.13 3.67
N VAL A 126 -3.22 -12.27 2.91
CA VAL A 126 -2.87 -11.98 1.51
C VAL A 126 -1.50 -11.31 1.42
N ILE A 127 -1.23 -10.27 2.22
CA ILE A 127 0.05 -9.57 2.23
C ILE A 127 1.19 -10.53 2.57
N ALA A 128 1.02 -11.36 3.61
CA ALA A 128 2.02 -12.35 4.01
C ALA A 128 2.32 -13.37 2.91
N LYS A 129 1.29 -13.85 2.19
CA LYS A 129 1.45 -14.75 1.06
C LYS A 129 2.18 -14.09 -0.11
N VAL A 130 1.78 -12.87 -0.48
CA VAL A 130 2.47 -12.11 -1.55
C VAL A 130 3.94 -11.89 -1.18
N GLY A 131 4.23 -11.51 0.06
CA GLY A 131 5.60 -11.32 0.53
C GLY A 131 6.43 -12.61 0.53
N SER A 132 5.81 -13.78 0.81
CA SER A 132 6.51 -15.07 0.71
C SER A 132 6.83 -15.43 -0.74
N PHE A 133 5.90 -15.24 -1.66
CA PHE A 133 6.15 -15.44 -3.09
C PHE A 133 7.26 -14.54 -3.61
N GLN A 134 7.24 -13.25 -3.27
CA GLN A 134 8.30 -12.32 -3.71
C GLN A 134 9.69 -12.76 -3.24
N ARG A 135 9.83 -13.24 -2.01
CA ARG A 135 11.09 -13.78 -1.49
C ARG A 135 11.54 -15.03 -2.23
N GLU A 136 10.62 -15.96 -2.46
CA GLU A 136 10.90 -17.20 -3.20
C GLU A 136 11.38 -16.92 -4.63
N PHE A 137 10.77 -15.97 -5.33
CA PHE A 137 11.21 -15.54 -6.67
C PHE A 137 12.55 -14.79 -6.63
N ALA A 138 12.81 -13.99 -5.59
CA ALA A 138 14.08 -13.28 -5.45
C ALA A 138 15.25 -14.22 -5.14
N GLU A 139 14.99 -15.35 -4.50
CA GLU A 139 15.99 -16.36 -4.17
C GLU A 139 16.24 -17.36 -5.32
N GLN A 140 15.39 -17.39 -6.34
CA GLN A 140 15.66 -18.19 -7.53
C GLN A 140 16.87 -17.58 -8.24
N PRO A 141 17.98 -18.35 -8.40
CA PRO A 141 19.11 -17.86 -9.17
C PRO A 141 18.58 -17.53 -10.55
N SER A 142 18.84 -16.29 -11.01
CA SER A 142 18.57 -15.91 -12.38
C SER A 142 19.15 -17.03 -13.25
N VAL A 143 18.26 -17.73 -13.96
CA VAL A 143 18.70 -18.69 -14.98
C VAL A 143 19.58 -17.87 -15.88
N GLN A 144 20.91 -18.04 -15.75
CA GLN A 144 21.84 -17.46 -16.70
C GLN A 144 21.33 -17.92 -18.05
N GLU A 145 20.90 -16.98 -18.85
CA GLU A 145 20.67 -17.22 -20.27
C GLU A 145 21.89 -18.00 -20.74
N PRO A 146 21.76 -19.24 -21.25
CA PRO A 146 22.90 -19.98 -21.70
C PRO A 146 23.58 -19.09 -22.73
N ALA A 147 24.83 -18.73 -22.42
CA ALA A 147 25.65 -17.95 -23.34
C ALA A 147 25.45 -18.57 -24.71
N ALA A 148 24.96 -17.79 -25.65
CA ALA A 148 24.62 -18.24 -26.99
C ALA A 148 25.82 -18.97 -27.57
N LEU A 149 25.80 -20.29 -27.45
CA LEU A 149 26.52 -21.14 -28.39
C LEU A 149 25.79 -20.88 -29.70
N LEU A 150 26.42 -20.05 -30.54
CA LEU A 150 26.03 -19.89 -31.92
C LEU A 150 26.02 -21.30 -32.52
N PRO A 151 24.87 -21.91 -32.80
CA PRO A 151 24.86 -23.08 -33.64
C PRO A 151 25.03 -22.60 -35.07
N ASP A 152 26.04 -23.15 -35.69
CA ASP A 152 26.24 -23.12 -37.11
C ASP A 152 24.95 -23.45 -37.85
N ALA A 153 24.67 -22.71 -38.90
CA ALA A 153 23.51 -22.67 -39.70
C ALA A 153 22.76 -24.01 -39.92
N ALA A 154 21.63 -24.16 -39.30
CA ALA A 154 20.49 -24.90 -39.87
C ALA A 154 19.20 -24.23 -39.39
N SER A 155 18.70 -23.35 -40.22
CA SER A 155 17.41 -22.68 -40.04
C SER A 155 16.31 -23.70 -39.84
N THR A 156 15.70 -23.66 -38.63
CA THR A 156 14.36 -24.11 -38.49
C THR A 156 13.55 -22.88 -38.02
N ASP A 157 13.01 -22.16 -39.00
CA ASP A 157 12.11 -21.04 -38.76
C ASP A 157 10.85 -21.57 -38.04
N VAL A 158 10.79 -21.33 -36.72
CA VAL A 158 9.54 -21.51 -35.99
C VAL A 158 8.71 -20.25 -36.22
N ILE A 159 7.79 -20.33 -37.19
CA ILE A 159 6.82 -19.28 -37.43
C ILE A 159 5.74 -19.40 -36.36
N VAL A 160 5.75 -18.53 -35.36
CA VAL A 160 4.63 -18.36 -34.42
C VAL A 160 3.57 -17.52 -35.11
N GLN A 161 2.55 -18.18 -35.67
CA GLN A 161 1.40 -17.52 -36.26
C GLN A 161 0.41 -17.15 -35.15
N LEU A 162 0.37 -15.87 -34.79
CA LEU A 162 -0.66 -15.33 -33.91
C LEU A 162 -1.99 -15.31 -34.66
N MET A 163 -2.91 -16.16 -34.26
CA MET A 163 -4.29 -16.14 -34.79
C MET A 163 -5.00 -14.91 -34.27
N PRO A 164 -5.52 -14.02 -35.13
CA PRO A 164 -6.36 -12.92 -34.66
C PRO A 164 -7.66 -13.45 -34.12
N HIS A 165 -8.04 -13.03 -32.92
CA HIS A 165 -9.35 -13.31 -32.36
C HIS A 165 -10.41 -12.74 -33.28
N GLY A 166 -11.30 -13.64 -33.77
CA GLY A 166 -12.41 -13.29 -34.65
C GLY A 166 -13.31 -12.26 -34.00
N THR A 167 -13.42 -11.12 -34.63
CA THR A 167 -14.50 -10.17 -34.38
C THR A 167 -15.78 -10.78 -34.87
N HIS A 168 -16.66 -11.09 -33.94
CA HIS A 168 -18.03 -11.48 -34.23
C HIS A 168 -18.72 -10.32 -34.95
N ARG A 169 -18.92 -10.47 -36.25
CA ARG A 169 -19.69 -9.53 -37.06
C ARG A 169 -21.16 -9.94 -36.94
N ASP A 170 -21.93 -9.16 -36.25
CA ASP A 170 -23.36 -9.20 -36.25
C ASP A 170 -23.87 -8.75 -37.66
N ASP A 171 -24.18 -9.72 -38.50
CA ASP A 171 -24.99 -9.51 -39.68
C ASP A 171 -26.47 -9.62 -39.29
N SER A 172 -27.10 -8.51 -38.99
CA SER A 172 -28.57 -8.42 -38.99
C SER A 172 -28.99 -7.01 -39.36
N ALA A 173 -29.20 -6.79 -40.61
CA ALA A 173 -30.23 -5.87 -41.12
C ALA A 173 -30.12 -5.69 -42.63
N ALA A 174 -30.85 -6.47 -43.37
CA ALA A 174 -31.24 -6.09 -44.71
C ALA A 174 -32.52 -6.83 -45.11
N GLN A 175 -33.60 -6.16 -44.98
CA GLN A 175 -34.88 -6.42 -45.71
C GLN A 175 -35.83 -5.30 -45.30
N THR A 176 -36.46 -4.53 -46.06
CA THR A 176 -36.86 -4.53 -47.47
C THR A 176 -37.52 -3.19 -47.72
N ALA A 177 -37.14 -2.47 -48.70
CA ALA A 177 -37.96 -1.42 -49.25
C ALA A 177 -38.42 -1.86 -50.65
N ARG A 178 -39.71 -1.92 -50.88
CA ARG A 178 -40.26 -1.94 -52.22
C ARG A 178 -41.28 -0.82 -52.40
N PRO A 179 -41.24 -0.10 -53.49
CA PRO A 179 -42.23 0.91 -53.81
C PRO A 179 -43.36 0.33 -54.65
N THR A 180 -44.54 0.87 -54.49
CA THR A 180 -45.60 0.76 -55.45
C THR A 180 -46.35 2.05 -55.59
N ALA A 181 -46.39 2.47 -56.87
CA ALA A 181 -47.35 3.24 -57.64
C ALA A 181 -47.95 4.49 -56.98
#